data_235f85081d51d02b52e9e37dcf44afc9
#
_entry.id   235f85081d51d02b52e9e37dcf44afc9
#
_cell.length_a   1.000
_cell.length_b   1.000
_cell.length_c   1.000
_cell.angle_alpha   90.00
_cell.angle_beta   90.00
_cell.angle_gamma   90.00
#
_symmetry.space_group_name_H-M   'P 1'
#
loop_
_entity.id
_entity.type
_entity.pdbx_description
1 polymer ?
#
loop_
_entity_poly.entity_id
_entity_poly.type
_entity_poly.pdbx_seq_one_letter_code
_entity_poly.pdbx_strand_id
1 'polypeptide(L)'
;MTDSKSAKNNLQRSASNPAFTAAFKAAVEANAAKSIANFTKPSLDVLNATIPKYLQDMFKQQETVSRMFRSPKAPSFEVPKPPVSTAGYQWSLPKEQWHQLIVLGNGFDLECGLHSRFIDFAYPRFLKLKSWLNESFKNRNQSLHDYGLTIWDVILYYGPKNYWSDVESAIERWVAERDDDGETPCLRISDRLNGQIFLSSSDTSKAEKSVMRFLSALPDAPRIWTSSEVANILLSELNKLEKAFSDYLRNEVDRNESYGQEARNLVNRMLVTELPDEDYYDVSDSLLDFNYTDPFIDADKSSEPHAGERPFPTLVNIHGSLKKNNIIFGIDGTKHMDEPDALPFTKTYRLLSLDNPDIAKLIQTQSPHGVGGSPTAMIKFYGHSLAQADYAYFQAIFDGVDLYESQTRLIFFYRPWQKDDGTRISDAEARADMSRKVAKLLSAYGATLDNKDHGKNLMHKLLIEGRLSVKTI
;
A
#
# COMPACT_ATOMS: atom_id res chain seq x y z
N MET A 1 3.65 -24.04 -46.70
CA MET A 1 3.77 -22.76 -45.95
C MET A 1 3.56 -21.55 -46.87
N THR A 2 2.50 -21.53 -47.65
CA THR A 2 2.24 -20.46 -48.67
C THR A 2 0.79 -19.95 -48.71
N ASP A 3 -0.12 -20.45 -47.85
CA ASP A 3 -1.55 -20.04 -47.90
C ASP A 3 -2.04 -19.07 -46.81
N SER A 4 -1.21 -18.71 -45.81
CA SER A 4 -1.68 -17.79 -44.77
C SER A 4 -1.43 -16.30 -45.04
N LYS A 5 -0.62 -15.95 -46.04
CA LYS A 5 -0.36 -14.55 -46.42
C LYS A 5 -1.39 -13.96 -47.37
N SER A 6 -2.09 -14.80 -48.14
CA SER A 6 -3.14 -14.36 -49.09
C SER A 6 -4.45 -13.95 -48.40
N ALA A 7 -4.79 -14.61 -47.30
CA ALA A 7 -6.04 -14.31 -46.55
C ALA A 7 -5.98 -12.99 -45.76
N LYS A 8 -4.82 -12.60 -45.25
CA LYS A 8 -4.65 -11.32 -44.51
C LYS A 8 -4.70 -10.09 -45.43
N ASN A 9 -4.22 -10.20 -46.64
CA ASN A 9 -4.25 -9.08 -47.60
C ASN A 9 -5.64 -8.81 -48.18
N ASN A 10 -6.54 -9.79 -48.20
CA ASN A 10 -7.91 -9.59 -48.66
C ASN A 10 -8.83 -8.97 -47.61
N LEU A 11 -8.57 -9.17 -46.32
CA LEU A 11 -9.33 -8.54 -45.23
C LEU A 11 -8.98 -7.05 -45.03
N GLN A 12 -7.73 -6.65 -45.29
CA GLN A 12 -7.34 -5.24 -45.21
C GLN A 12 -7.83 -4.38 -46.40
N ARG A 13 -8.08 -4.99 -47.56
CA ARG A 13 -8.64 -4.27 -48.74
C ARG A 13 -10.15 -4.08 -48.68
N SER A 14 -10.90 -4.88 -47.89
CA SER A 14 -12.34 -4.72 -47.74
C SER A 14 -12.74 -3.66 -46.71
N ALA A 15 -11.86 -3.34 -45.73
CA ALA A 15 -12.14 -2.35 -44.69
C ALA A 15 -12.02 -0.89 -45.14
N SER A 16 -11.46 -0.63 -46.32
CA SER A 16 -11.30 0.73 -46.90
C SER A 16 -12.34 1.08 -48.00
N ASN A 17 -13.36 0.24 -48.19
CA ASN A 17 -14.41 0.52 -49.16
C ASN A 17 -15.56 1.28 -48.49
N PRO A 18 -15.85 2.55 -48.88
CA PRO A 18 -16.95 3.33 -48.32
C PRO A 18 -18.32 2.66 -48.41
N ALA A 19 -18.55 1.86 -49.46
CA ALA A 19 -19.78 1.11 -49.65
C ALA A 19 -19.94 -0.03 -48.61
N PHE A 20 -18.85 -0.69 -48.19
CA PHE A 20 -18.89 -1.72 -47.19
C PHE A 20 -19.17 -1.13 -45.78
N THR A 21 -18.56 0.00 -45.47
CA THR A 21 -18.78 0.72 -44.21
C THR A 21 -20.23 1.23 -44.11
N ALA A 22 -20.79 1.72 -45.20
CA ALA A 22 -22.20 2.16 -45.26
C ALA A 22 -23.17 0.98 -45.13
N ALA A 23 -22.90 -0.16 -45.79
CA ALA A 23 -23.73 -1.37 -45.70
C ALA A 23 -23.65 -2.00 -44.27
N PHE A 24 -22.48 -2.00 -43.66
CA PHE A 24 -22.30 -2.49 -42.26
C PHE A 24 -23.04 -1.60 -41.26
N LYS A 25 -22.95 -0.27 -41.42
CA LYS A 25 -23.68 0.68 -40.58
C LYS A 25 -25.20 0.49 -40.71
N ALA A 26 -25.71 0.36 -41.94
CA ALA A 26 -27.12 0.11 -42.18
C ALA A 26 -27.61 -1.24 -41.62
N ALA A 27 -26.76 -2.29 -41.64
CA ALA A 27 -27.09 -3.59 -41.06
C ALA A 27 -27.11 -3.55 -39.52
N VAL A 28 -26.23 -2.79 -38.88
CA VAL A 28 -26.20 -2.57 -37.44
C VAL A 28 -27.44 -1.76 -36.99
N GLU A 29 -27.78 -0.70 -37.71
CA GLU A 29 -28.97 0.11 -37.42
C GLU A 29 -30.29 -0.70 -37.64
N ALA A 30 -30.36 -1.54 -38.65
CA ALA A 30 -31.51 -2.43 -38.90
C ALA A 30 -31.64 -3.52 -37.85
N ASN A 31 -30.53 -4.07 -37.32
CA ASN A 31 -30.55 -5.02 -36.23
C ASN A 31 -30.91 -4.36 -34.89
N ALA A 32 -30.44 -3.14 -34.62
CA ALA A 32 -30.83 -2.37 -33.45
C ALA A 32 -32.34 -2.04 -33.48
N ALA A 33 -32.88 -1.63 -34.65
CA ALA A 33 -34.30 -1.38 -34.82
C ALA A 33 -35.17 -2.66 -34.67
N LYS A 34 -34.70 -3.83 -35.14
CA LYS A 34 -35.36 -5.12 -34.88
C LYS A 34 -35.32 -5.55 -33.43
N SER A 35 -34.24 -5.28 -32.73
CA SER A 35 -34.13 -5.56 -31.29
C SER A 35 -35.10 -4.68 -30.47
N ILE A 36 -35.24 -3.40 -30.85
CA ILE A 36 -36.18 -2.48 -30.17
C ILE A 36 -37.65 -2.84 -30.50
N ALA A 37 -37.96 -3.26 -31.72
CA ALA A 37 -39.30 -3.69 -32.11
C ALA A 37 -39.76 -5.01 -31.41
N ASN A 38 -38.82 -5.87 -31.03
CA ASN A 38 -39.12 -7.10 -30.29
C ASN A 38 -39.23 -6.90 -28.76
N PHE A 39 -38.94 -5.69 -28.23
CA PHE A 39 -39.07 -5.36 -26.83
C PHE A 39 -40.45 -4.76 -26.45
N THR A 40 -41.34 -4.57 -27.38
CA THR A 40 -42.71 -4.13 -27.08
C THR A 40 -43.65 -5.32 -26.94
N LYS A 41 -43.75 -5.80 -25.74
CA LYS A 41 -44.61 -6.81 -25.09
C LYS A 41 -43.91 -8.15 -24.84
N PRO A 42 -43.19 -8.33 -23.72
CA PRO A 42 -43.13 -9.63 -23.08
C PRO A 42 -44.52 -9.94 -22.54
N SER A 43 -45.13 -11.07 -22.91
CA SER A 43 -46.32 -11.55 -22.22
C SER A 43 -46.00 -11.73 -20.75
N LEU A 44 -46.85 -11.25 -19.84
CA LEU A 44 -46.70 -11.35 -18.39
C LEU A 44 -46.39 -12.81 -17.92
N ASP A 45 -46.74 -13.78 -18.72
CA ASP A 45 -46.56 -15.19 -18.40
C ASP A 45 -45.10 -15.68 -18.48
N VAL A 46 -44.24 -15.07 -19.29
CA VAL A 46 -42.81 -15.42 -19.39
C VAL A 46 -42.00 -14.77 -18.24
N LEU A 47 -42.41 -13.59 -17.79
CA LEU A 47 -41.80 -12.92 -16.65
C LEU A 47 -42.08 -13.62 -15.32
N ASN A 48 -43.29 -14.19 -15.17
CA ASN A 48 -43.68 -14.90 -13.95
C ASN A 48 -42.95 -16.22 -13.74
N ALA A 49 -42.39 -16.85 -14.75
CA ALA A 49 -41.66 -18.11 -14.66
C ALA A 49 -40.19 -17.96 -14.23
N THR A 50 -39.62 -16.73 -14.29
CA THR A 50 -38.19 -16.50 -14.09
C THR A 50 -37.85 -15.69 -12.83
N ILE A 51 -38.84 -15.13 -12.13
CA ILE A 51 -38.62 -14.29 -10.94
C ILE A 51 -38.85 -15.12 -9.66
N PRO A 52 -37.90 -15.14 -8.73
CA PRO A 52 -38.10 -15.83 -7.42
C PRO A 52 -39.35 -15.30 -6.68
N LYS A 53 -40.08 -16.20 -6.02
CA LYS A 53 -41.36 -15.91 -5.38
C LYS A 53 -41.32 -14.71 -4.41
N TYR A 54 -40.20 -14.48 -3.71
CA TYR A 54 -40.06 -13.37 -2.78
C TYR A 54 -40.04 -11.98 -3.50
N LEU A 55 -39.57 -11.91 -4.75
CA LEU A 55 -39.61 -10.68 -5.55
C LEU A 55 -41.01 -10.42 -6.09
N GLN A 56 -41.77 -11.49 -6.44
CA GLN A 56 -43.18 -11.37 -6.82
C GLN A 56 -44.05 -10.84 -5.66
N ASP A 57 -43.75 -11.25 -4.44
CA ASP A 57 -44.44 -10.76 -3.24
C ASP A 57 -44.09 -9.30 -2.91
N MET A 58 -42.84 -8.89 -3.16
CA MET A 58 -42.45 -7.50 -3.04
C MET A 58 -43.16 -6.58 -4.04
N PHE A 59 -43.27 -6.98 -5.30
CA PHE A 59 -43.98 -6.20 -6.32
C PHE A 59 -45.49 -6.10 -6.02
N LYS A 60 -46.10 -7.15 -5.47
CA LYS A 60 -47.52 -7.12 -5.00
C LYS A 60 -47.70 -6.15 -3.82
N GLN A 61 -46.76 -6.08 -2.90
CA GLN A 61 -46.80 -5.14 -1.79
C GLN A 61 -46.69 -3.70 -2.29
N GLN A 62 -45.82 -3.41 -3.25
CA GLN A 62 -45.65 -2.09 -3.85
C GLN A 62 -46.91 -1.64 -4.62
N GLU A 63 -47.61 -2.55 -5.30
CA GLU A 63 -48.86 -2.26 -5.98
C GLU A 63 -49.98 -1.97 -5.00
N THR A 64 -50.03 -2.71 -3.88
CA THR A 64 -51.00 -2.50 -2.78
C THR A 64 -50.80 -1.17 -2.11
N VAL A 65 -49.54 -0.75 -1.85
CA VAL A 65 -49.17 0.56 -1.30
C VAL A 65 -49.55 1.66 -2.28
N SER A 66 -49.32 1.48 -3.57
CA SER A 66 -49.71 2.46 -4.61
C SER A 66 -51.25 2.62 -4.73
N ARG A 67 -52.01 1.56 -4.48
CA ARG A 67 -53.49 1.65 -4.44
C ARG A 67 -54.01 2.35 -3.18
N MET A 68 -53.35 2.22 -2.05
CA MET A 68 -53.70 2.89 -0.80
C MET A 68 -53.53 4.41 -0.87
N PHE A 69 -52.62 4.90 -1.73
CA PHE A 69 -52.41 6.34 -1.94
C PHE A 69 -53.29 6.96 -3.05
N ARG A 70 -54.19 6.21 -3.70
CA ARG A 70 -55.23 6.73 -4.56
C ARG A 70 -56.54 6.92 -3.78
N SER A 71 -56.55 7.86 -2.87
CA SER A 71 -57.77 8.27 -2.15
C SER A 71 -58.57 9.30 -2.92
N PRO A 72 -59.92 9.24 -2.81
CA PRO A 72 -60.81 10.24 -3.39
C PRO A 72 -60.65 11.59 -2.68
N LYS A 73 -60.96 12.67 -3.40
CA LYS A 73 -60.85 14.08 -3.01
C LYS A 73 -60.98 14.30 -1.51
N ALA A 74 -59.88 14.72 -0.91
CA ALA A 74 -59.88 15.17 0.47
C ALA A 74 -60.80 16.41 0.66
N PRO A 75 -61.60 16.47 1.75
CA PRO A 75 -62.26 17.69 2.12
C PRO A 75 -61.22 18.77 2.45
N SER A 76 -61.49 20.01 2.05
CA SER A 76 -60.66 21.18 2.34
C SER A 76 -60.61 21.41 3.87
N PHE A 77 -59.56 20.94 4.49
CA PHE A 77 -59.21 21.35 5.85
C PHE A 77 -58.46 22.69 5.75
N GLU A 78 -58.96 23.72 6.38
CA GLU A 78 -58.17 24.90 6.68
C GLU A 78 -57.06 24.49 7.63
N VAL A 79 -55.82 24.49 7.10
CA VAL A 79 -54.62 24.25 7.90
C VAL A 79 -54.47 25.43 8.88
N PRO A 80 -54.52 25.23 10.20
CA PRO A 80 -54.20 26.29 11.15
C PRO A 80 -52.81 26.81 10.82
N LYS A 81 -52.66 28.13 10.65
CA LYS A 81 -51.34 28.74 10.48
C LYS A 81 -50.48 28.32 11.67
N PRO A 82 -49.32 27.67 11.47
CA PRO A 82 -48.46 27.32 12.58
C PRO A 82 -48.04 28.64 13.29
N PRO A 83 -47.88 28.64 14.62
CA PRO A 83 -47.35 29.78 15.33
C PRO A 83 -45.99 30.13 14.72
N VAL A 84 -45.81 31.42 14.40
CA VAL A 84 -44.52 31.92 13.89
C VAL A 84 -43.52 31.80 15.04
N SER A 85 -42.83 30.66 15.11
CA SER A 85 -41.67 30.50 15.96
C SER A 85 -40.53 31.28 15.30
N THR A 86 -40.11 32.35 15.92
CA THR A 86 -38.93 33.15 15.54
C THR A 86 -37.60 32.46 15.91
N ALA A 87 -37.63 31.19 16.27
CA ALA A 87 -36.44 30.37 16.35
C ALA A 87 -36.17 29.77 14.96
N GLY A 88 -35.27 30.38 14.23
CA GLY A 88 -34.84 29.88 12.93
C GLY A 88 -34.24 28.50 13.08
N TYR A 89 -35.06 27.46 12.88
CA TYR A 89 -34.57 26.13 12.57
C TYR A 89 -33.98 26.18 11.16
N GLN A 90 -32.67 26.41 11.06
CA GLN A 90 -31.94 26.13 9.84
C GLN A 90 -31.95 24.58 9.66
N TRP A 91 -32.79 24.10 8.77
CA TRP A 91 -32.70 22.75 8.28
C TRP A 91 -31.46 22.69 7.39
N SER A 92 -30.30 22.33 7.96
CA SER A 92 -29.16 21.93 7.15
C SER A 92 -29.40 20.50 6.72
N LEU A 93 -29.30 20.23 5.42
CA LEU A 93 -29.22 18.84 4.93
C LEU A 93 -28.04 18.16 5.61
N PRO A 94 -28.16 16.88 5.99
CA PRO A 94 -27.00 16.15 6.53
C PRO A 94 -25.88 16.19 5.49
N LYS A 95 -24.68 16.56 5.92
CA LYS A 95 -23.49 16.57 5.07
C LYS A 95 -23.18 15.15 4.60
N GLU A 96 -22.74 15.03 3.37
CA GLU A 96 -22.23 13.77 2.86
C GLU A 96 -20.87 13.46 3.48
N GLN A 97 -20.60 12.18 3.75
CA GLN A 97 -19.31 11.74 4.27
C GLN A 97 -18.27 11.80 3.16
N TRP A 98 -17.15 12.44 3.44
CA TRP A 98 -16.00 12.52 2.55
C TRP A 98 -14.73 12.19 3.33
N HIS A 99 -14.03 11.16 2.92
CA HIS A 99 -12.82 10.72 3.59
C HIS A 99 -11.62 10.78 2.66
N GLN A 100 -10.45 11.15 3.20
CA GLN A 100 -9.18 11.05 2.50
C GLN A 100 -8.15 10.26 3.30
N LEU A 101 -7.38 9.47 2.58
CA LEU A 101 -6.22 8.75 3.09
C LEU A 101 -4.95 9.41 2.57
N ILE A 102 -4.01 9.73 3.45
CA ILE A 102 -2.67 10.15 3.07
C ILE A 102 -1.70 9.02 3.39
N VAL A 103 -0.90 8.63 2.41
CA VAL A 103 0.13 7.58 2.50
C VAL A 103 1.49 8.24 2.49
N LEU A 104 2.26 8.03 3.56
CA LEU A 104 3.59 8.57 3.75
C LEU A 104 4.65 7.48 3.64
N GLY A 105 5.80 7.79 3.07
CA GLY A 105 6.97 6.93 3.05
C GLY A 105 8.23 7.71 3.41
N ASN A 106 9.40 7.06 3.38
CA ASN A 106 10.65 7.60 3.91
C ASN A 106 11.05 8.97 3.32
N GLY A 107 10.65 9.29 2.11
CA GLY A 107 10.85 10.61 1.52
C GLY A 107 10.18 11.75 2.30
N PHE A 108 9.16 11.45 3.11
CA PHE A 108 8.53 12.41 4.00
C PHE A 108 9.47 12.81 5.14
N ASP A 109 10.05 11.84 5.84
CA ASP A 109 11.01 12.08 6.92
C ASP A 109 12.27 12.79 6.41
N LEU A 110 12.78 12.38 5.25
CA LEU A 110 13.92 13.02 4.59
C LEU A 110 13.65 14.49 4.26
N GLU A 111 12.44 14.80 3.74
CA GLU A 111 12.05 16.19 3.43
C GLU A 111 11.92 17.03 4.70
N CYS A 112 11.50 16.43 5.81
CA CYS A 112 11.46 17.07 7.13
C CYS A 112 12.80 17.11 7.86
N GLY A 113 13.90 16.74 7.17
CA GLY A 113 15.28 16.91 7.64
C GLY A 113 15.82 15.78 8.51
N LEU A 114 15.18 14.61 8.56
CA LEU A 114 15.75 13.43 9.23
C LEU A 114 16.72 12.68 8.31
N HIS A 115 17.79 12.14 8.86
CA HIS A 115 18.68 11.21 8.17
C HIS A 115 18.13 9.78 8.32
N SER A 116 16.96 9.50 7.75
CA SER A 116 16.22 8.25 7.93
C SER A 116 16.50 7.20 6.84
N ARG A 117 17.48 7.42 5.93
CA ARG A 117 17.91 6.39 4.97
C ARG A 117 18.63 5.26 5.71
N PHE A 118 18.45 4.03 5.24
CA PHE A 118 19.14 2.89 5.82
C PHE A 118 20.65 3.07 5.83
N ILE A 119 21.24 3.62 4.78
CA ILE A 119 22.70 3.84 4.69
C ILE A 119 23.21 4.84 5.74
N ASP A 120 22.39 5.82 6.15
CA ASP A 120 22.77 6.80 7.16
C ASP A 120 22.97 6.10 8.53
N PHE A 121 22.16 5.11 8.85
CA PHE A 121 22.30 4.22 10.01
C PHE A 121 23.43 3.21 9.81
N ALA A 122 23.49 2.56 8.66
CA ALA A 122 24.37 1.42 8.43
C ALA A 122 25.83 1.80 8.25
N TYR A 123 26.13 2.95 7.63
CA TYR A 123 27.51 3.33 7.32
C TYR A 123 28.42 3.43 8.55
N PRO A 124 28.07 4.10 9.66
CA PRO A 124 28.89 4.11 10.88
C PRO A 124 29.09 2.70 11.46
N ARG A 125 28.09 1.83 11.34
CA ARG A 125 28.14 0.42 11.82
C ARG A 125 29.11 -0.40 10.97
N PHE A 126 29.13 -0.18 9.65
CA PHE A 126 30.08 -0.84 8.74
C PHE A 126 31.54 -0.41 9.00
N LEU A 127 31.78 0.82 9.42
CA LEU A 127 33.10 1.25 9.84
C LEU A 127 33.55 0.54 11.11
N LYS A 128 32.67 0.40 12.11
CA LYS A 128 32.91 -0.40 13.33
C LYS A 128 33.15 -1.87 13.00
N LEU A 129 32.34 -2.44 12.09
CA LEU A 129 32.49 -3.82 11.64
C LEU A 129 33.83 -4.05 10.98
N LYS A 130 34.28 -3.12 10.13
CA LYS A 130 35.61 -3.23 9.49
C LYS A 130 36.73 -3.24 10.53
N SER A 131 36.63 -2.44 11.59
CA SER A 131 37.59 -2.46 12.72
C SER A 131 37.54 -3.80 13.43
N TRP A 132 36.33 -4.30 13.79
CA TRP A 132 36.14 -5.62 14.40
C TRP A 132 36.71 -6.77 13.54
N LEU A 133 36.45 -6.78 12.24
CA LEU A 133 37.02 -7.78 11.34
C LEU A 133 38.55 -7.79 11.35
N ASN A 134 39.19 -6.62 11.44
CA ASN A 134 40.64 -6.49 11.49
C ASN A 134 41.22 -6.92 12.84
N GLU A 135 40.49 -6.68 13.94
CA GLU A 135 40.91 -7.00 15.31
C GLU A 135 40.61 -8.45 15.68
N SER A 136 39.49 -9.00 15.21
CA SER A 136 39.10 -10.39 15.49
C SER A 136 40.07 -11.43 14.95
N PHE A 137 40.92 -11.06 13.98
CA PHE A 137 42.05 -11.89 13.57
C PHE A 137 43.16 -11.91 14.63
N LYS A 138 43.22 -10.92 15.54
CA LYS A 138 44.24 -10.79 16.57
C LYS A 138 43.75 -11.25 17.98
N ASN A 139 42.48 -11.00 18.29
CA ASN A 139 41.88 -11.29 19.61
C ASN A 139 40.61 -12.14 19.43
N ARG A 140 40.68 -13.44 19.77
CA ARG A 140 39.57 -14.41 19.59
C ARG A 140 38.38 -14.22 20.54
N ASN A 141 38.43 -13.24 21.46
CA ASN A 141 37.49 -13.17 22.60
C ASN A 141 36.48 -12.01 22.53
N GLN A 142 36.45 -11.21 21.48
CA GLN A 142 35.51 -10.08 21.41
C GLN A 142 34.28 -10.43 20.55
N SER A 143 33.12 -10.43 21.20
CA SER A 143 31.82 -10.67 20.53
C SER A 143 31.45 -9.50 19.62
N LEU A 144 30.70 -9.77 18.55
CA LEU A 144 30.05 -8.73 17.72
C LEU A 144 29.19 -7.78 18.59
N HIS A 145 28.52 -8.33 19.59
CA HIS A 145 27.63 -7.58 20.47
C HIS A 145 28.38 -6.56 21.35
N ASP A 146 29.65 -6.80 21.68
CA ASP A 146 30.49 -5.84 22.46
C ASP A 146 30.74 -4.55 21.65
N TYR A 147 30.65 -4.61 20.34
CA TYR A 147 30.73 -3.45 19.42
C TYR A 147 29.34 -2.84 19.10
N GLY A 148 28.26 -3.36 19.70
CA GLY A 148 26.90 -2.97 19.39
C GLY A 148 26.47 -3.39 17.98
N LEU A 149 27.11 -4.43 17.43
CA LEU A 149 26.82 -4.99 16.10
C LEU A 149 26.03 -6.29 16.22
N THR A 150 25.34 -6.66 15.14
CA THR A 150 24.59 -7.90 14.99
C THR A 150 25.16 -8.70 13.82
N ILE A 151 24.77 -9.97 13.70
CA ILE A 151 25.18 -10.75 12.53
C ILE A 151 24.62 -10.19 11.22
N TRP A 152 23.49 -9.45 11.26
CA TRP A 152 22.94 -8.76 10.10
C TRP A 152 23.84 -7.63 9.58
N ASP A 153 24.60 -6.96 10.45
CA ASP A 153 25.62 -6.00 10.01
C ASP A 153 26.66 -6.67 9.09
N VAL A 154 27.01 -7.91 9.40
CA VAL A 154 27.95 -8.70 8.58
C VAL A 154 27.32 -9.13 7.26
N ILE A 155 26.09 -9.64 7.31
CA ILE A 155 25.33 -10.05 6.12
C ILE A 155 25.21 -8.87 5.15
N LEU A 156 24.74 -7.73 5.65
CA LEU A 156 24.52 -6.51 4.86
C LEU A 156 25.84 -5.90 4.38
N TYR A 157 26.93 -6.00 5.14
CA TYR A 157 28.22 -5.49 4.73
C TYR A 157 28.77 -6.19 3.47
N TYR A 158 28.52 -7.48 3.30
CA TYR A 158 28.94 -8.25 2.15
C TYR A 158 27.92 -8.27 1.00
N GLY A 159 26.72 -7.73 1.21
CA GLY A 159 25.63 -7.63 0.21
C GLY A 159 25.42 -6.21 -0.31
N PRO A 160 24.40 -6.01 -1.16
CA PRO A 160 23.83 -4.68 -1.45
C PRO A 160 23.35 -4.03 -0.15
N LYS A 161 23.47 -2.67 -0.02
CA LYS A 161 23.29 -2.02 1.29
C LYS A 161 22.94 -0.55 1.24
N ASN A 162 22.53 -0.05 0.07
CA ASN A 162 22.26 1.39 -0.09
C ASN A 162 20.81 1.76 0.21
N TYR A 163 19.89 0.83 0.02
CA TYR A 163 18.46 1.05 0.09
C TYR A 163 17.76 0.11 1.07
N TRP A 164 16.57 0.47 1.51
CA TRP A 164 15.72 -0.41 2.31
C TRP A 164 15.39 -1.72 1.60
N SER A 165 15.15 -1.69 0.30
CA SER A 165 14.95 -2.88 -0.52
C SER A 165 16.14 -3.85 -0.49
N ASP A 166 17.34 -3.37 -0.23
CA ASP A 166 18.52 -4.23 -0.10
C ASP A 166 18.49 -5.04 1.20
N VAL A 167 17.95 -4.44 2.29
CA VAL A 167 17.73 -5.12 3.57
C VAL A 167 16.68 -6.22 3.40
N GLU A 168 15.55 -5.91 2.78
CA GLU A 168 14.48 -6.86 2.50
C GLU A 168 14.98 -8.01 1.62
N SER A 169 15.69 -7.68 0.53
CA SER A 169 16.31 -8.69 -0.35
C SER A 169 17.37 -9.53 0.38
N ALA A 170 18.10 -8.96 1.34
CA ALA A 170 19.04 -9.73 2.14
C ALA A 170 18.31 -10.72 3.05
N ILE A 171 17.21 -10.30 3.70
CA ILE A 171 16.39 -11.20 4.51
C ILE A 171 15.83 -12.32 3.64
N GLU A 172 15.15 -11.99 2.52
CA GLU A 172 14.56 -12.97 1.60
C GLU A 172 15.59 -14.00 1.13
N ARG A 173 16.78 -13.53 0.71
CA ARG A 173 17.88 -14.39 0.27
C ARG A 173 18.32 -15.39 1.34
N TRP A 174 18.35 -14.98 2.60
CA TRP A 174 18.88 -15.83 3.66
C TRP A 174 17.88 -16.87 4.15
N VAL A 175 16.59 -16.58 4.12
CA VAL A 175 15.58 -17.45 4.73
C VAL A 175 14.66 -18.13 3.72
N ALA A 176 14.53 -17.59 2.49
CA ALA A 176 13.54 -18.06 1.51
C ALA A 176 14.12 -18.38 0.13
N GLU A 177 15.10 -17.58 -0.35
CA GLU A 177 15.63 -17.78 -1.70
C GLU A 177 16.44 -19.08 -1.78
N ARG A 178 16.07 -19.93 -2.73
CA ARG A 178 16.72 -21.23 -2.97
C ARG A 178 17.72 -21.09 -4.11
N ASP A 179 18.88 -21.72 -3.97
CA ASP A 179 19.87 -21.85 -5.04
C ASP A 179 19.49 -22.94 -6.06
N ASP A 180 20.40 -23.20 -7.00
CA ASP A 180 20.22 -24.23 -8.05
C ASP A 180 20.05 -25.64 -7.49
N ASP A 181 20.55 -25.90 -6.27
CA ASP A 181 20.41 -27.17 -5.55
C ASP A 181 19.13 -27.24 -4.72
N GLY A 182 18.34 -26.15 -4.69
CA GLY A 182 17.09 -26.01 -3.93
C GLY A 182 17.30 -25.71 -2.45
N GLU A 183 18.49 -25.26 -2.05
CA GLU A 183 18.86 -25.01 -0.67
C GLU A 183 18.87 -23.49 -0.35
N THR A 184 18.35 -23.15 0.83
CA THR A 184 18.53 -21.82 1.40
C THR A 184 19.90 -21.71 2.10
N PRO A 185 20.45 -20.49 2.29
CA PRO A 185 21.66 -20.31 3.11
C PRO A 185 21.52 -20.87 4.54
N CYS A 186 20.33 -20.78 5.14
CA CYS A 186 20.07 -21.36 6.47
C CYS A 186 20.25 -22.89 6.46
N LEU A 187 19.72 -23.57 5.44
CA LEU A 187 19.86 -25.00 5.30
C LEU A 187 21.33 -25.39 5.07
N ARG A 188 22.01 -24.76 4.11
CA ARG A 188 23.43 -25.02 3.84
C ARG A 188 24.32 -24.81 5.07
N ILE A 189 24.05 -23.77 5.86
CA ILE A 189 24.79 -23.50 7.09
C ILE A 189 24.56 -24.59 8.12
N SER A 190 23.31 -25.03 8.31
CA SER A 190 22.97 -26.10 9.25
C SER A 190 23.71 -27.39 8.91
N ASP A 191 23.72 -27.80 7.64
CA ASP A 191 24.37 -29.02 7.15
C ASP A 191 25.89 -28.96 7.32
N ARG A 192 26.47 -27.78 7.06
CA ARG A 192 27.92 -27.59 7.26
C ARG A 192 28.33 -27.60 8.74
N LEU A 193 27.51 -27.01 9.62
CA LEU A 193 27.74 -27.03 11.07
C LEU A 193 27.65 -28.46 11.64
N ASN A 194 26.81 -29.31 11.04
CA ASN A 194 26.70 -30.73 11.39
C ASN A 194 27.81 -31.60 10.77
N GLY A 195 28.71 -31.02 9.98
CA GLY A 195 29.79 -31.77 9.29
C GLY A 195 29.32 -32.63 8.13
N GLN A 196 28.13 -32.42 7.61
CA GLN A 196 27.55 -33.20 6.50
C GLN A 196 28.17 -32.85 5.14
N ILE A 197 28.71 -31.63 5.01
CA ILE A 197 29.36 -31.17 3.79
C ILE A 197 30.79 -30.77 4.08
N PHE A 198 31.76 -31.52 3.51
CA PHE A 198 33.18 -31.13 3.56
C PHE A 198 33.39 -29.84 2.76
N LEU A 199 33.94 -28.83 3.42
CA LEU A 199 34.26 -27.55 2.84
C LEU A 199 35.18 -27.67 1.62
N SER A 200 34.66 -27.69 0.42
CA SER A 200 35.40 -27.11 -0.70
C SER A 200 35.35 -25.59 -0.48
N SER A 201 36.51 -24.99 -0.28
CA SER A 201 36.66 -23.60 0.17
C SER A 201 36.23 -22.56 -0.86
N SER A 202 35.85 -22.95 -2.08
CA SER A 202 35.49 -22.07 -3.19
C SER A 202 34.05 -21.58 -3.15
N ASP A 203 33.10 -22.37 -2.65
CA ASP A 203 31.67 -22.14 -2.88
C ASP A 203 30.93 -21.47 -1.69
N THR A 204 31.61 -21.20 -0.58
CA THR A 204 31.04 -20.57 0.59
C THR A 204 31.32 -19.06 0.59
N SER A 205 30.27 -18.25 0.61
CA SER A 205 30.41 -16.79 0.66
C SER A 205 31.11 -16.32 1.96
N LYS A 206 31.72 -15.14 1.94
CA LYS A 206 32.33 -14.53 3.14
C LYS A 206 31.29 -14.30 4.22
N ALA A 207 30.05 -13.96 3.86
CA ALA A 207 28.95 -13.78 4.79
C ALA A 207 28.61 -15.11 5.50
N GLU A 208 28.41 -16.21 4.75
CA GLU A 208 28.11 -17.53 5.31
C GLU A 208 29.21 -18.01 6.26
N LYS A 209 30.49 -17.86 5.88
CA LYS A 209 31.64 -18.20 6.75
C LYS A 209 31.61 -17.42 8.06
N SER A 210 31.21 -16.16 8.02
CA SER A 210 31.11 -15.31 9.21
C SER A 210 29.93 -15.70 10.08
N VAL A 211 28.78 -16.00 9.49
CA VAL A 211 27.61 -16.51 10.20
C VAL A 211 27.90 -17.85 10.87
N MET A 212 28.52 -18.80 10.18
CA MET A 212 28.93 -20.09 10.76
C MET A 212 29.84 -19.91 11.97
N ARG A 213 30.83 -19.02 11.88
CA ARG A 213 31.73 -18.71 13.03
C ARG A 213 30.95 -18.12 14.20
N PHE A 214 30.02 -17.20 13.91
CA PHE A 214 29.17 -16.60 14.93
C PHE A 214 28.33 -17.67 15.62
N LEU A 215 27.64 -18.52 14.86
CA LEU A 215 26.80 -19.60 15.39
C LEU A 215 27.60 -20.62 16.22
N SER A 216 28.78 -21.00 15.75
CA SER A 216 29.67 -21.93 16.47
C SER A 216 30.24 -21.37 17.77
N ALA A 217 30.22 -20.04 17.94
CA ALA A 217 30.72 -19.36 19.13
C ALA A 217 29.62 -19.07 20.16
N LEU A 218 28.36 -19.41 19.88
CA LEU A 218 27.26 -19.21 20.82
C LEU A 218 27.41 -20.12 22.05
N PRO A 219 27.19 -19.60 23.27
CA PRO A 219 27.30 -20.40 24.50
C PRO A 219 26.33 -21.61 24.51
N ASP A 220 25.14 -21.43 23.98
CA ASP A 220 24.07 -22.41 23.96
C ASP A 220 23.87 -23.00 22.53
N ALA A 221 24.96 -23.20 21.80
CA ALA A 221 24.91 -23.79 20.47
C ALA A 221 24.28 -25.21 20.54
N PRO A 222 23.30 -25.54 19.66
CA PRO A 222 22.70 -26.86 19.65
C PRO A 222 23.70 -27.94 19.24
N ARG A 223 23.45 -29.19 19.69
CA ARG A 223 24.29 -30.33 19.27
C ARG A 223 24.12 -30.69 17.80
N ILE A 224 22.91 -30.49 17.29
CA ILE A 224 22.54 -30.74 15.89
C ILE A 224 21.82 -29.48 15.43
N TRP A 225 22.29 -28.92 14.33
CA TRP A 225 21.72 -27.73 13.72
C TRP A 225 20.61 -28.10 12.73
N THR A 226 19.52 -27.35 12.73
CA THR A 226 18.47 -27.38 11.71
C THR A 226 18.40 -26.02 11.02
N SER A 227 17.82 -25.97 9.82
CA SER A 227 17.56 -24.71 9.13
C SER A 227 16.75 -23.76 10.02
N SER A 228 15.73 -24.27 10.69
CA SER A 228 14.87 -23.48 11.58
C SER A 228 15.60 -22.91 12.79
N GLU A 229 16.58 -23.63 13.36
CA GLU A 229 17.42 -23.11 14.43
C GLU A 229 18.30 -21.96 13.97
N VAL A 230 18.88 -22.07 12.78
CA VAL A 230 19.65 -21.00 12.16
C VAL A 230 18.72 -19.80 11.89
N ALA A 231 17.55 -20.02 11.29
CA ALA A 231 16.57 -18.96 11.02
C ALA A 231 16.10 -18.25 12.31
N ASN A 232 15.79 -18.99 13.37
CA ASN A 232 15.37 -18.41 14.66
C ASN A 232 16.45 -17.53 15.31
N ILE A 233 17.73 -17.94 15.21
CA ILE A 233 18.82 -17.10 15.69
C ILE A 233 18.95 -15.84 14.83
N LEU A 234 18.85 -15.97 13.51
CA LEU A 234 18.85 -14.81 12.61
C LEU A 234 17.69 -13.87 12.89
N LEU A 235 16.49 -14.37 13.23
CA LEU A 235 15.35 -13.56 13.63
C LEU A 235 15.64 -12.80 14.96
N SER A 236 16.22 -13.49 15.94
CA SER A 236 16.64 -12.84 17.18
C SER A 236 17.65 -11.72 16.95
N GLU A 237 18.61 -11.94 16.05
CA GLU A 237 19.60 -10.93 15.66
C GLU A 237 18.97 -9.79 14.84
N LEU A 238 17.92 -10.07 14.03
CA LEU A 238 17.16 -9.04 13.31
C LEU A 238 16.44 -8.12 14.29
N ASN A 239 15.81 -8.67 15.32
CA ASN A 239 15.17 -7.89 16.39
C ASN A 239 16.16 -6.96 17.12
N LYS A 240 17.42 -7.39 17.28
CA LYS A 240 18.48 -6.52 17.84
C LYS A 240 18.87 -5.40 16.87
N LEU A 241 18.92 -5.69 15.56
CA LEU A 241 19.18 -4.66 14.55
C LEU A 241 18.06 -3.64 14.49
N GLU A 242 16.79 -4.07 14.54
CA GLU A 242 15.62 -3.20 14.60
C GLU A 242 15.66 -2.30 15.83
N LYS A 243 16.01 -2.85 16.99
CA LYS A 243 16.18 -2.05 18.19
C LYS A 243 17.28 -1.00 18.02
N ALA A 244 18.42 -1.37 17.46
CA ALA A 244 19.51 -0.43 17.21
C ALA A 244 19.09 0.67 16.23
N PHE A 245 18.30 0.33 15.22
CA PHE A 245 17.75 1.31 14.29
C PHE A 245 16.70 2.22 14.96
N SER A 246 15.84 1.66 15.79
CA SER A 246 14.89 2.44 16.59
C SER A 246 15.61 3.48 17.48
N ASP A 247 16.68 3.06 18.16
CA ASP A 247 17.49 3.95 19.00
C ASP A 247 18.20 5.05 18.16
N TYR A 248 18.67 4.70 16.97
CA TYR A 248 19.22 5.66 16.01
C TYR A 248 18.20 6.71 15.60
N LEU A 249 17.01 6.28 15.16
CA LEU A 249 15.95 7.22 14.72
C LEU A 249 15.47 8.13 15.85
N ARG A 250 15.36 7.62 17.10
CA ARG A 250 15.05 8.48 18.24
C ARG A 250 16.06 9.60 18.40
N ASN A 251 17.34 9.26 18.31
CA ASN A 251 18.40 10.27 18.39
C ASN A 251 18.33 11.29 17.25
N GLU A 252 17.93 10.87 16.05
CA GLU A 252 17.74 11.79 14.93
C GLU A 252 16.54 12.72 15.15
N VAL A 253 15.42 12.20 15.65
CA VAL A 253 14.24 13.01 16.00
C VAL A 253 14.56 13.98 17.13
N ASP A 254 15.23 13.53 18.20
CA ASP A 254 15.59 14.36 19.35
C ASP A 254 16.57 15.50 19.00
N ARG A 255 17.41 15.30 17.97
CA ARG A 255 18.37 16.32 17.50
C ARG A 255 17.75 17.33 16.55
N ASN A 256 16.63 17.00 15.92
CA ASN A 256 15.98 17.88 14.93
C ASN A 256 14.77 18.58 15.54
N GLU A 257 14.99 19.71 16.21
CA GLU A 257 13.94 20.49 16.87
C GLU A 257 12.84 20.98 15.89
N SER A 258 13.15 21.13 14.61
CA SER A 258 12.18 21.59 13.59
C SER A 258 11.34 20.46 13.00
N TYR A 259 11.70 19.19 13.19
CA TYR A 259 11.09 18.04 12.52
C TYR A 259 9.57 18.01 12.67
N GLY A 260 9.05 18.11 13.89
CA GLY A 260 7.61 18.07 14.14
C GLY A 260 6.84 19.22 13.47
N GLN A 261 7.44 20.42 13.38
CA GLN A 261 6.80 21.57 12.72
C GLN A 261 6.80 21.41 11.21
N GLU A 262 7.93 21.00 10.62
CA GLU A 262 8.04 20.76 9.17
C GLU A 262 7.09 19.64 8.72
N ALA A 263 7.00 18.56 9.51
CA ALA A 263 6.07 17.45 9.25
C ALA A 263 4.62 17.91 9.26
N ARG A 264 4.20 18.69 10.26
CA ARG A 264 2.85 19.28 10.32
C ARG A 264 2.57 20.17 9.12
N ASN A 265 3.50 21.06 8.76
CA ASN A 265 3.34 21.95 7.63
C ASN A 265 3.17 21.18 6.31
N LEU A 266 3.93 20.11 6.13
CA LEU A 266 3.89 19.29 4.92
C LEU A 266 2.58 18.49 4.84
N VAL A 267 2.14 17.86 5.94
CA VAL A 267 0.87 17.14 5.99
C VAL A 267 -0.30 18.10 5.77
N ASN A 268 -0.32 19.29 6.40
CA ASN A 268 -1.38 20.26 6.20
C ASN A 268 -1.51 20.69 4.73
N ARG A 269 -0.41 20.89 4.02
CA ARG A 269 -0.46 21.16 2.57
C ARG A 269 -1.10 20.01 1.79
N MET A 270 -0.79 18.77 2.13
CA MET A 270 -1.42 17.60 1.51
C MET A 270 -2.91 17.52 1.84
N LEU A 271 -3.28 17.76 3.09
CA LEU A 271 -4.68 17.70 3.56
C LEU A 271 -5.56 18.66 2.78
N VAL A 272 -5.13 19.91 2.61
CA VAL A 272 -5.94 20.95 1.95
C VAL A 272 -5.94 20.87 0.42
N THR A 273 -5.06 20.08 -0.18
CA THR A 273 -5.01 19.94 -1.65
C THR A 273 -6.26 19.24 -2.16
N GLU A 274 -7.02 19.89 -3.03
CA GLU A 274 -8.27 19.40 -3.61
C GLU A 274 -9.32 19.01 -2.56
N LEU A 275 -9.37 19.74 -1.46
CA LEU A 275 -10.40 19.58 -0.44
C LEU A 275 -11.77 19.95 -1.03
N PRO A 276 -12.82 19.17 -0.74
CA PRO A 276 -14.17 19.55 -1.14
C PRO A 276 -14.69 20.72 -0.30
N ASP A 277 -15.81 21.29 -0.73
CA ASP A 277 -16.49 22.33 0.03
C ASP A 277 -17.07 21.76 1.34
N GLU A 278 -16.55 22.21 2.48
CA GLU A 278 -16.93 21.74 3.81
C GLU A 278 -18.37 22.13 4.19
N ASP A 279 -19.04 23.01 3.44
CA ASP A 279 -20.47 23.29 3.64
C ASP A 279 -21.34 22.09 3.26
N TYR A 280 -20.88 21.25 2.31
CA TYR A 280 -21.61 20.10 1.80
C TYR A 280 -21.10 18.76 2.33
N TYR A 281 -19.84 18.69 2.80
CA TYR A 281 -19.20 17.45 3.20
C TYR A 281 -18.76 17.45 4.66
N ASP A 282 -18.93 16.31 5.32
CA ASP A 282 -18.29 15.98 6.59
C ASP A 282 -16.96 15.28 6.27
N VAL A 283 -15.88 16.03 6.36
CA VAL A 283 -14.55 15.61 5.91
C VAL A 283 -13.80 14.94 7.05
N SER A 284 -13.32 13.73 6.80
CA SER A 284 -12.45 12.98 7.70
C SER A 284 -11.13 12.57 7.03
N ASP A 285 -10.08 12.43 7.84
CA ASP A 285 -8.72 12.22 7.38
C ASP A 285 -8.08 11.04 8.10
N SER A 286 -7.25 10.27 7.38
CA SER A 286 -6.39 9.21 7.93
C SER A 286 -4.98 9.32 7.36
N LEU A 287 -3.97 8.96 8.17
CA LEU A 287 -2.58 8.89 7.76
C LEU A 287 -2.08 7.45 7.88
N LEU A 288 -1.66 6.87 6.76
CA LEU A 288 -0.92 5.62 6.73
C LEU A 288 0.55 5.93 6.54
N ASP A 289 1.37 5.58 7.52
CA ASP A 289 2.80 5.85 7.48
C ASP A 289 3.61 4.56 7.40
N PHE A 290 4.45 4.48 6.39
CA PHE A 290 5.45 3.42 6.22
C PHE A 290 6.76 3.72 6.97
N ASN A 291 6.87 4.92 7.58
CA ASN A 291 7.95 5.27 8.49
C ASN A 291 7.64 4.75 9.90
N TYR A 292 8.65 4.81 10.76
CA TYR A 292 8.57 4.40 12.15
C TYR A 292 8.37 5.58 13.11
N THR A 293 8.48 6.80 12.61
CA THR A 293 8.40 8.05 13.34
C THR A 293 6.95 8.44 13.60
N ASP A 294 6.72 9.25 14.63
CA ASP A 294 5.44 9.91 14.89
C ASP A 294 5.71 11.37 15.25
N PRO A 295 5.75 12.25 14.24
CA PRO A 295 6.06 13.67 14.46
C PRO A 295 4.91 14.45 15.10
N PHE A 296 3.76 13.82 15.38
CA PHE A 296 2.54 14.49 15.81
C PHE A 296 2.19 14.26 17.29
N ILE A 297 3.01 13.49 18.03
CA ILE A 297 2.74 13.08 19.42
C ILE A 297 2.42 14.26 20.35
N ASP A 298 3.10 15.39 20.17
CA ASP A 298 2.95 16.55 21.06
C ASP A 298 1.79 17.48 20.66
N ALA A 299 1.24 17.32 19.43
CA ALA A 299 0.11 18.12 18.98
C ALA A 299 -1.19 17.74 19.68
N ASP A 300 -1.29 16.50 20.18
CA ASP A 300 -2.52 15.94 20.76
C ASP A 300 -2.76 16.33 22.23
N LYS A 301 -1.77 16.93 22.91
CA LYS A 301 -1.81 17.14 24.36
C LYS A 301 -2.04 18.59 24.80
N SER A 302 -1.92 19.58 23.95
CA SER A 302 -1.82 20.97 24.40
C SER A 302 -2.84 21.94 23.85
N SER A 303 -3.67 21.57 22.88
CA SER A 303 -4.72 22.46 22.40
C SER A 303 -5.92 21.65 21.91
N GLU A 304 -7.05 21.83 22.57
CA GLU A 304 -8.33 21.57 21.86
C GLU A 304 -8.31 22.37 20.54
N PRO A 305 -8.72 21.75 19.42
CA PRO A 305 -8.78 22.48 18.15
C PRO A 305 -9.52 23.79 18.37
N HIS A 306 -8.93 24.91 17.97
CA HIS A 306 -9.64 26.18 18.02
C HIS A 306 -10.92 26.04 17.19
N ALA A 307 -11.98 26.77 17.59
CA ALA A 307 -13.26 26.69 16.89
C ALA A 307 -13.07 26.95 15.40
N GLY A 308 -13.28 25.90 14.58
CA GLY A 308 -13.08 25.90 13.13
C GLY A 308 -11.80 25.20 12.65
N GLU A 309 -10.91 24.73 13.53
CA GLU A 309 -9.78 23.86 13.16
C GLU A 309 -10.22 22.41 13.14
N ARG A 310 -9.77 21.67 12.10
CA ARG A 310 -10.00 20.24 11.99
C ARG A 310 -9.03 19.49 12.92
N PRO A 311 -9.51 18.44 13.62
CA PRO A 311 -8.61 17.61 14.41
C PRO A 311 -7.53 17.01 13.52
N PHE A 312 -6.29 16.93 14.04
CA PHE A 312 -5.20 16.30 13.28
C PHE A 312 -5.51 14.80 13.11
N PRO A 313 -5.32 14.23 11.90
CA PRO A 313 -5.71 12.85 11.61
C PRO A 313 -4.90 11.84 12.43
N THR A 314 -5.52 10.70 12.73
CA THR A 314 -4.84 9.58 13.38
C THR A 314 -3.75 9.03 12.48
N LEU A 315 -2.51 8.98 12.97
CA LEU A 315 -1.38 8.37 12.28
C LEU A 315 -1.32 6.87 12.60
N VAL A 316 -1.20 6.06 11.57
CA VAL A 316 -0.99 4.61 11.67
C VAL A 316 0.34 4.24 11.02
N ASN A 317 1.35 3.93 11.85
CA ASN A 317 2.60 3.35 11.38
C ASN A 317 2.38 1.85 11.12
N ILE A 318 2.39 1.45 9.84
CA ILE A 318 2.03 0.07 9.45
C ILE A 318 3.11 -0.95 9.86
N HIS A 319 4.35 -0.54 9.93
CA HIS A 319 5.48 -1.42 10.28
C HIS A 319 5.96 -1.24 11.74
N GLY A 320 5.04 -0.84 12.64
CA GLY A 320 5.39 -0.51 14.02
C GLY A 320 5.89 0.92 14.14
N SER A 321 6.15 1.37 15.38
CA SER A 321 6.54 2.76 15.65
C SER A 321 7.57 2.88 16.75
N LEU A 322 8.31 3.98 16.72
CA LEU A 322 9.22 4.37 17.81
C LEU A 322 8.49 4.50 19.14
N LYS A 323 7.27 5.05 19.12
CA LYS A 323 6.42 5.21 20.32
C LYS A 323 6.13 3.89 21.02
N LYS A 324 5.76 2.87 20.24
CA LYS A 324 5.43 1.53 20.76
C LYS A 324 6.68 0.64 20.94
N ASN A 325 7.85 1.09 20.50
CA ASN A 325 9.12 0.34 20.50
C ASN A 325 9.00 -1.05 19.85
N ASN A 326 8.31 -1.12 18.73
CA ASN A 326 7.92 -2.36 18.05
C ASN A 326 8.10 -2.30 16.54
N ILE A 327 9.13 -1.58 16.06
CA ILE A 327 9.43 -1.51 14.62
C ILE A 327 9.79 -2.89 14.08
N ILE A 328 9.41 -3.16 12.86
CA ILE A 328 9.69 -4.43 12.17
C ILE A 328 10.36 -4.19 10.83
N PHE A 329 11.40 -4.99 10.55
CA PHE A 329 11.91 -5.23 9.21
C PHE A 329 11.34 -6.56 8.72
N GLY A 330 11.11 -6.71 7.42
CA GLY A 330 10.56 -7.95 6.92
C GLY A 330 10.39 -7.94 5.41
N ILE A 331 10.05 -9.10 4.89
CA ILE A 331 9.80 -9.36 3.48
C ILE A 331 8.29 -9.42 3.18
N ASP A 332 7.93 -9.35 1.91
CA ASP A 332 6.56 -9.58 1.47
C ASP A 332 6.13 -11.02 1.80
N GLY A 333 5.01 -11.16 2.50
CA GLY A 333 4.49 -12.46 2.92
C GLY A 333 3.78 -13.25 1.83
N THR A 334 3.39 -12.63 0.71
CA THR A 334 2.52 -13.28 -0.28
C THR A 334 3.10 -14.56 -0.88
N LYS A 335 4.42 -14.68 -0.95
CA LYS A 335 5.12 -15.83 -1.53
C LYS A 335 5.62 -16.84 -0.52
N HIS A 336 5.65 -16.50 0.77
CA HIS A 336 6.37 -17.24 1.80
C HIS A 336 5.49 -17.72 2.96
N MET A 337 4.17 -17.72 2.78
CA MET A 337 3.21 -18.11 3.83
C MET A 337 3.34 -19.59 4.22
N ASP A 338 3.73 -20.46 3.29
CA ASP A 338 3.89 -21.91 3.50
C ASP A 338 5.34 -22.31 3.85
N GLU A 339 6.25 -21.37 4.02
CA GLU A 339 7.66 -21.61 4.32
C GLU A 339 7.95 -21.35 5.80
N PRO A 340 8.10 -22.40 6.66
CA PRO A 340 8.20 -22.24 8.11
C PRO A 340 9.37 -21.36 8.56
N ASP A 341 10.50 -21.42 7.86
CA ASP A 341 11.72 -20.66 8.19
C ASP A 341 11.61 -19.19 7.76
N ALA A 342 10.88 -18.90 6.68
CA ALA A 342 10.69 -17.55 6.14
C ALA A 342 9.50 -16.81 6.75
N LEU A 343 8.42 -17.52 7.09
CA LEU A 343 7.18 -16.95 7.61
C LEU A 343 7.40 -15.96 8.76
N PRO A 344 8.24 -16.23 9.79
CA PRO A 344 8.49 -15.30 10.89
C PRO A 344 9.18 -13.98 10.47
N PHE A 345 9.76 -13.94 9.27
CA PHE A 345 10.39 -12.73 8.71
C PHE A 345 9.46 -11.94 7.81
N THR A 346 8.24 -12.43 7.55
CA THR A 346 7.29 -11.71 6.71
C THR A 346 6.64 -10.54 7.46
N LYS A 347 6.47 -9.41 6.78
CA LYS A 347 5.78 -8.22 7.33
C LYS A 347 4.38 -8.58 7.80
N THR A 348 3.65 -9.37 7.02
CA THR A 348 2.26 -9.79 7.31
C THR A 348 2.17 -10.58 8.61
N TYR A 349 3.02 -11.61 8.80
CA TYR A 349 3.03 -12.40 10.03
C TYR A 349 3.42 -11.56 11.25
N ARG A 350 4.44 -10.71 11.11
CA ARG A 350 4.90 -9.83 12.18
C ARG A 350 3.87 -8.76 12.54
N LEU A 351 3.16 -8.22 11.53
CA LEU A 351 2.09 -7.25 11.73
C LEU A 351 0.92 -7.82 12.54
N LEU A 352 0.56 -9.11 12.31
CA LEU A 352 -0.49 -9.78 13.09
C LEU A 352 -0.19 -9.77 14.59
N SER A 353 1.09 -9.77 14.99
CA SER A 353 1.51 -9.71 16.40
C SER A 353 1.51 -8.31 16.99
N LEU A 354 1.35 -7.25 16.20
CA LEU A 354 1.42 -5.87 16.67
C LEU A 354 0.12 -5.34 17.30
N ASP A 355 -1.01 -6.01 17.06
CA ASP A 355 -2.35 -5.64 17.55
C ASP A 355 -2.64 -4.13 17.42
N ASN A 356 -2.76 -3.65 16.17
CA ASN A 356 -3.03 -2.24 15.89
C ASN A 356 -4.47 -2.03 15.37
N PRO A 357 -5.44 -1.72 16.26
CA PRO A 357 -6.85 -1.57 15.88
C PRO A 357 -7.11 -0.35 14.98
N ASP A 358 -6.20 0.62 14.94
CA ASP A 358 -6.36 1.82 14.12
C ASP A 358 -6.20 1.56 12.63
N ILE A 359 -5.61 0.42 12.24
CA ILE A 359 -5.53 0.00 10.84
C ILE A 359 -6.92 -0.09 10.19
N ALA A 360 -7.93 -0.55 10.94
CA ALA A 360 -9.30 -0.66 10.45
C ALA A 360 -9.96 0.69 10.12
N LYS A 361 -9.35 1.81 10.53
CA LYS A 361 -9.86 3.18 10.29
C LYS A 361 -9.23 3.85 9.06
N LEU A 362 -8.21 3.22 8.44
CA LEU A 362 -7.45 3.82 7.35
C LEU A 362 -8.29 4.11 6.11
N ILE A 363 -9.21 3.21 5.78
CA ILE A 363 -10.14 3.37 4.66
C ILE A 363 -11.57 3.13 5.14
N GLN A 364 -12.49 3.85 4.55
CA GLN A 364 -13.93 3.66 4.77
C GLN A 364 -14.50 2.91 3.56
N THR A 365 -14.78 1.62 3.74
CA THR A 365 -15.21 0.73 2.66
C THR A 365 -16.70 0.78 2.37
N GLN A 366 -17.51 1.28 3.31
CA GLN A 366 -18.97 1.35 3.17
C GLN A 366 -19.51 2.69 3.68
N SER A 367 -20.50 3.22 2.97
CA SER A 367 -21.26 4.37 3.47
C SER A 367 -22.05 3.96 4.74
N PRO A 368 -22.09 4.79 5.79
CA PRO A 368 -22.89 4.51 6.99
C PRO A 368 -24.36 4.24 6.71
N HIS A 369 -24.86 4.66 5.56
CA HIS A 369 -26.28 4.50 5.16
C HIS A 369 -26.48 3.36 4.15
N GLY A 370 -25.43 2.56 3.83
CA GLY A 370 -25.52 1.40 2.92
C GLY A 370 -25.85 1.72 1.47
N VAL A 371 -25.84 3.00 1.08
CA VAL A 371 -26.13 3.47 -0.28
C VAL A 371 -24.91 4.22 -0.81
N GLY A 372 -24.36 3.75 -1.93
CA GLY A 372 -23.18 4.36 -2.57
C GLY A 372 -21.89 3.60 -2.32
N GLY A 373 -20.82 3.97 -3.02
CA GLY A 373 -19.49 3.38 -2.89
C GLY A 373 -18.76 3.81 -1.61
N SER A 374 -17.48 3.47 -1.52
CA SER A 374 -16.62 3.88 -0.40
C SER A 374 -16.62 5.40 -0.26
N PRO A 375 -16.83 5.94 0.96
CA PRO A 375 -16.67 7.36 1.22
C PRO A 375 -15.21 7.84 1.16
N THR A 376 -14.22 6.93 1.05
CA THR A 376 -12.83 7.30 0.78
C THR A 376 -12.71 7.86 -0.63
N ALA A 377 -12.89 9.17 -0.74
CA ALA A 377 -12.95 9.88 -2.01
C ALA A 377 -11.57 10.17 -2.60
N MET A 378 -10.51 10.15 -1.78
CA MET A 378 -9.17 10.52 -2.21
C MET A 378 -8.08 9.75 -1.47
N ILE A 379 -7.06 9.31 -2.21
CA ILE A 379 -5.84 8.72 -1.67
C ILE A 379 -4.66 9.53 -2.18
N LYS A 380 -3.86 10.05 -1.27
CA LYS A 380 -2.73 10.93 -1.54
C LYS A 380 -1.43 10.25 -1.12
N PHE A 381 -0.41 10.27 -1.94
CA PHE A 381 0.87 9.63 -1.69
C PHE A 381 1.98 10.65 -1.66
N TYR A 382 2.87 10.56 -0.67
CA TYR A 382 4.08 11.36 -0.61
C TYR A 382 5.26 10.58 -0.01
N GLY A 383 6.43 10.71 -0.66
CA GLY A 383 7.69 10.19 -0.12
C GLY A 383 7.85 8.67 -0.20
N HIS A 384 6.87 7.93 -0.70
CA HIS A 384 6.95 6.48 -0.84
C HIS A 384 7.60 6.06 -2.16
N SER A 385 8.44 5.02 -2.10
CA SER A 385 9.12 4.48 -3.29
C SER A 385 8.18 3.78 -4.27
N LEU A 386 7.00 3.34 -3.82
CA LEU A 386 6.04 2.47 -4.53
C LEU A 386 6.69 1.16 -4.99
N ALA A 387 7.63 0.63 -4.20
CA ALA A 387 8.33 -0.61 -4.49
C ALA A 387 7.45 -1.84 -4.27
N GLN A 388 7.89 -2.96 -4.86
CA GLN A 388 7.15 -4.23 -4.83
C GLN A 388 6.96 -4.79 -3.41
N ALA A 389 7.88 -4.51 -2.50
CA ALA A 389 7.83 -5.03 -1.13
C ALA A 389 6.60 -4.59 -0.31
N ASP A 390 6.01 -3.44 -0.67
CA ASP A 390 4.81 -2.91 -0.01
C ASP A 390 3.56 -2.97 -0.91
N TYR A 391 3.66 -3.67 -2.05
CA TYR A 391 2.58 -3.74 -3.04
C TYR A 391 1.29 -4.33 -2.46
N ALA A 392 1.38 -5.36 -1.62
CA ALA A 392 0.22 -6.01 -1.02
C ALA A 392 -0.66 -5.04 -0.20
N TYR A 393 -0.06 -4.04 0.45
CA TYR A 393 -0.82 -2.99 1.15
C TYR A 393 -1.57 -2.09 0.17
N PHE A 394 -0.93 -1.70 -0.92
CA PHE A 394 -1.59 -0.86 -1.94
C PHE A 394 -2.70 -1.62 -2.64
N GLN A 395 -2.50 -2.89 -2.95
CA GLN A 395 -3.54 -3.75 -3.49
C GLN A 395 -4.74 -3.81 -2.54
N ALA A 396 -4.53 -4.11 -1.25
CA ALA A 396 -5.60 -4.18 -0.25
C ALA A 396 -6.37 -2.85 -0.11
N ILE A 397 -5.68 -1.70 -0.18
CA ILE A 397 -6.30 -0.38 -0.16
C ILE A 397 -7.15 -0.15 -1.41
N PHE A 398 -6.61 -0.47 -2.59
CA PHE A 398 -7.31 -0.26 -3.87
C PHE A 398 -8.53 -1.19 -4.02
N ASP A 399 -8.42 -2.43 -3.56
CA ASP A 399 -9.54 -3.37 -3.49
C ASP A 399 -10.61 -2.86 -2.49
N GLY A 400 -10.19 -2.39 -1.32
CA GLY A 400 -11.09 -1.90 -0.27
C GLY A 400 -11.92 -0.68 -0.70
N VAL A 401 -11.41 0.16 -1.61
CA VAL A 401 -12.16 1.31 -2.16
C VAL A 401 -12.80 1.00 -3.51
N ASP A 402 -12.68 -0.23 -4.01
CA ASP A 402 -13.13 -0.61 -5.36
C ASP A 402 -12.62 0.38 -6.42
N LEU A 403 -11.29 0.54 -6.47
CA LEU A 403 -10.65 1.61 -7.26
C LEU A 403 -11.11 1.64 -8.72
N TYR A 404 -11.42 0.49 -9.33
CA TYR A 404 -11.81 0.43 -10.74
C TYR A 404 -13.20 1.05 -10.97
N GLU A 405 -14.19 0.77 -10.10
CA GLU A 405 -15.58 1.20 -10.27
C GLU A 405 -15.97 2.42 -9.42
N SER A 406 -15.23 2.71 -8.33
CA SER A 406 -15.53 3.86 -7.46
C SER A 406 -15.19 5.21 -8.11
N GLN A 407 -15.46 6.29 -7.38
CA GLN A 407 -15.04 7.66 -7.74
C GLN A 407 -13.76 8.08 -7.02
N THR A 408 -13.11 7.15 -6.30
CA THR A 408 -11.87 7.44 -5.55
C THR A 408 -10.78 7.98 -6.47
N ARG A 409 -10.17 9.08 -6.07
CA ARG A 409 -9.11 9.78 -6.81
C ARG A 409 -7.75 9.49 -6.20
N LEU A 410 -6.71 9.37 -7.03
CA LEU A 410 -5.33 9.17 -6.63
C LEU A 410 -4.51 10.42 -6.94
N ILE A 411 -3.78 10.92 -5.95
CA ILE A 411 -2.83 12.02 -6.10
C ILE A 411 -1.47 11.55 -5.62
N PHE A 412 -0.49 11.59 -6.51
CA PHE A 412 0.90 11.30 -6.19
C PHE A 412 1.69 12.59 -6.15
N PHE A 413 2.14 12.97 -4.96
CA PHE A 413 2.98 14.16 -4.79
C PHE A 413 4.44 13.84 -5.02
N TYR A 414 5.18 14.79 -5.58
CA TYR A 414 6.63 14.75 -5.75
C TYR A 414 7.27 16.10 -5.44
N ARG A 415 8.57 16.06 -5.18
CA ARG A 415 9.44 17.25 -5.14
C ARG A 415 10.79 16.92 -5.81
N PRO A 416 11.46 17.89 -6.41
CA PRO A 416 12.83 17.73 -6.84
C PRO A 416 13.76 17.49 -5.65
N TRP A 417 14.59 16.45 -5.70
CA TRP A 417 15.53 16.09 -4.64
C TRP A 417 16.98 16.28 -5.09
N GLN A 418 17.91 16.23 -4.14
CA GLN A 418 19.32 16.27 -4.39
C GLN A 418 19.89 14.84 -4.42
N LYS A 419 20.69 14.53 -5.45
CA LYS A 419 21.43 13.26 -5.54
C LYS A 419 22.62 13.27 -4.59
N ASP A 420 23.19 12.08 -4.35
CA ASP A 420 24.36 11.92 -3.47
C ASP A 420 25.61 12.69 -3.97
N ASP A 421 25.69 12.98 -5.27
CA ASP A 421 26.74 13.80 -5.88
C ASP A 421 26.52 15.32 -5.73
N GLY A 422 25.48 15.73 -5.03
CA GLY A 422 25.10 17.12 -4.83
C GLY A 422 24.28 17.74 -5.96
N THR A 423 24.04 17.02 -7.07
CA THR A 423 23.24 17.51 -8.19
C THR A 423 21.76 17.51 -7.86
N ARG A 424 21.09 18.65 -7.98
CA ARG A 424 19.63 18.73 -7.84
C ARG A 424 18.96 18.35 -9.15
N ILE A 425 18.01 17.40 -9.10
CA ILE A 425 17.21 17.04 -10.28
C ILE A 425 16.20 18.14 -10.60
N SER A 426 15.86 18.27 -11.87
CA SER A 426 14.83 19.20 -12.32
C SER A 426 13.41 18.72 -11.93
N ASP A 427 12.47 19.66 -11.93
CA ASP A 427 11.05 19.34 -11.70
C ASP A 427 10.53 18.31 -12.73
N ALA A 428 10.92 18.47 -14.00
CA ALA A 428 10.52 17.55 -15.07
C ALA A 428 11.05 16.12 -14.84
N GLU A 429 12.31 15.97 -14.36
CA GLU A 429 12.89 14.66 -14.03
C GLU A 429 12.20 14.04 -12.83
N ALA A 430 11.93 14.82 -11.77
CA ALA A 430 11.21 14.34 -10.58
C ALA A 430 9.79 13.89 -10.93
N ARG A 431 9.08 14.66 -11.74
CA ARG A 431 7.74 14.30 -12.24
C ARG A 431 7.77 13.03 -13.08
N ALA A 432 8.74 12.91 -14.01
CA ALA A 432 8.89 11.73 -14.84
C ALA A 432 9.21 10.46 -14.02
N ASP A 433 10.02 10.60 -12.97
CA ASP A 433 10.34 9.50 -12.06
C ASP A 433 9.09 9.03 -11.30
N MET A 434 8.34 9.95 -10.70
CA MET A 434 7.08 9.63 -10.04
C MET A 434 6.07 9.00 -11.01
N SER A 435 5.93 9.55 -12.22
CA SER A 435 5.02 9.00 -13.23
C SER A 435 5.36 7.55 -13.62
N ARG A 436 6.66 7.20 -13.72
CA ARG A 436 7.09 5.81 -13.96
C ARG A 436 6.74 4.88 -12.82
N LYS A 437 6.92 5.32 -11.57
CA LYS A 437 6.56 4.55 -10.36
C LYS A 437 5.06 4.30 -10.30
N VAL A 438 4.25 5.34 -10.54
CA VAL A 438 2.78 5.25 -10.59
C VAL A 438 2.32 4.30 -11.70
N ALA A 439 2.89 4.44 -12.91
CA ALA A 439 2.53 3.55 -14.01
C ALA A 439 2.84 2.08 -13.68
N LYS A 440 3.99 1.80 -13.04
CA LYS A 440 4.35 0.45 -12.60
C LYS A 440 3.37 -0.08 -11.55
N LEU A 441 3.03 0.72 -10.54
CA LEU A 441 2.08 0.34 -9.49
C LEU A 441 0.70 0.02 -10.06
N LEU A 442 0.14 0.93 -10.86
CA LEU A 442 -1.19 0.76 -11.45
C LEU A 442 -1.24 -0.37 -12.49
N SER A 443 -0.14 -0.62 -13.21
CA SER A 443 -0.05 -1.77 -14.11
C SER A 443 -0.05 -3.09 -13.34
N ALA A 444 0.66 -3.16 -12.21
CA ALA A 444 0.67 -4.33 -11.35
C ALA A 444 -0.72 -4.59 -10.75
N TYR A 445 -1.39 -3.55 -10.25
CA TYR A 445 -2.75 -3.67 -9.73
C TYR A 445 -3.75 -4.02 -10.83
N GLY A 446 -3.67 -3.39 -11.99
CA GLY A 446 -4.53 -3.72 -13.13
C GLY A 446 -4.48 -5.21 -13.50
N ALA A 447 -3.29 -5.82 -13.40
CA ALA A 447 -3.12 -7.24 -13.72
C ALA A 447 -3.84 -8.19 -12.72
N THR A 448 -4.24 -7.71 -11.55
CA THR A 448 -5.02 -8.49 -10.56
C THR A 448 -6.53 -8.40 -10.77
N LEU A 449 -7.01 -7.48 -11.62
CA LEU A 449 -8.43 -7.29 -11.85
C LEU A 449 -9.00 -8.35 -12.79
N ASP A 450 -10.08 -8.99 -12.36
CA ASP A 450 -10.80 -10.02 -13.14
C ASP A 450 -11.89 -9.41 -14.04
N ASN A 451 -11.53 -8.37 -14.78
CA ASN A 451 -12.42 -7.78 -15.77
C ASN A 451 -12.05 -8.24 -17.19
N LYS A 452 -12.87 -7.89 -18.19
CA LYS A 452 -12.74 -8.34 -19.58
C LYS A 452 -11.34 -8.14 -20.17
N ASP A 453 -10.67 -7.05 -19.81
CA ASP A 453 -9.33 -6.69 -20.29
C ASP A 453 -8.25 -6.87 -19.24
N HIS A 454 -8.55 -7.55 -18.12
CA HIS A 454 -7.65 -7.75 -16.99
C HIS A 454 -6.97 -6.46 -16.54
N GLY A 455 -7.77 -5.38 -16.39
CA GLY A 455 -7.31 -4.08 -15.92
C GLY A 455 -6.31 -3.34 -16.79
N LYS A 456 -6.04 -3.79 -18.02
CA LYS A 456 -5.09 -3.12 -18.93
C LYS A 456 -5.46 -1.67 -19.23
N ASN A 457 -6.74 -1.32 -19.13
CA ASN A 457 -7.26 0.02 -19.31
C ASN A 457 -7.33 0.86 -18.04
N LEU A 458 -6.99 0.32 -16.86
CA LEU A 458 -7.16 0.99 -15.56
C LEU A 458 -6.56 2.39 -15.55
N MET A 459 -5.29 2.53 -15.93
CA MET A 459 -4.62 3.84 -15.92
C MET A 459 -5.27 4.81 -16.89
N HIS A 460 -5.71 4.35 -18.09
CA HIS A 460 -6.41 5.19 -19.05
C HIS A 460 -7.78 5.62 -18.51
N LYS A 461 -8.53 4.71 -17.88
CA LYS A 461 -9.81 5.00 -17.21
C LYS A 461 -9.62 6.10 -16.16
N LEU A 462 -8.70 5.93 -15.23
CA LEU A 462 -8.44 6.91 -14.18
C LEU A 462 -8.01 8.29 -14.72
N LEU A 463 -7.22 8.32 -15.81
CA LEU A 463 -6.80 9.59 -16.45
C LEU A 463 -7.98 10.29 -17.15
N ILE A 464 -8.80 9.56 -17.92
CA ILE A 464 -9.96 10.13 -18.64
C ILE A 464 -11.02 10.62 -17.65
N GLU A 465 -11.21 9.93 -16.54
CA GLU A 465 -12.13 10.31 -15.45
C GLU A 465 -11.58 11.43 -14.55
N GLY A 466 -10.34 11.88 -14.78
CA GLY A 466 -9.69 12.90 -13.95
C GLY A 466 -9.39 12.43 -12.51
N ARG A 467 -9.30 11.12 -12.31
CA ARG A 467 -9.09 10.47 -11.01
C ARG A 467 -7.61 10.19 -10.69
N LEU A 468 -6.70 10.43 -11.61
CA LEU A 468 -5.25 10.21 -11.43
C LEU A 468 -4.49 11.49 -11.70
N SER A 469 -3.67 11.92 -10.76
CA SER A 469 -2.79 13.08 -10.94
C SER A 469 -1.43 12.89 -10.27
N VAL A 470 -0.39 13.50 -10.87
CA VAL A 470 0.97 13.61 -10.34
C VAL A 470 1.27 15.10 -10.18
N LYS A 471 1.49 15.56 -8.94
CA LYS A 471 1.59 16.99 -8.58
C LYS A 471 2.81 17.27 -7.75
N THR A 472 3.38 18.47 -7.92
CA THR A 472 4.34 19.01 -6.96
C THR A 472 3.64 19.52 -5.71
N ILE A 473 4.32 19.53 -4.56
CA ILE A 473 3.80 20.05 -3.29
C ILE A 473 4.75 21.04 -2.66
#